data_14289f2926a5708b9c18a3580e2bc530
#
_entry.id   14289f2926a5708b9c18a3580e2bc530
#
_cell.length_a   1.000
_cell.length_b   1.000
_cell.length_c   1.000
_cell.angle_alpha   90.00
_cell.angle_beta   90.00
_cell.angle_gamma   90.00
#
_symmetry.space_group_name_H-M   'P 1'
#
loop_
_entity.id
_entity.type
_entity.pdbx_description
1 polymer ?
#
loop_
_entity_poly.entity_id
_entity_poly.type
_entity_poly.pdbx_seq_one_letter_code
_entity_poly.pdbx_strand_id
1 'polypeptide(L)'
;MNIACTTNFSDASRRACETAALLARRMDASLLLAHALPGNVARTFGERAREAVQNALQEEARRLETLSGVSVEPVVLTGEAEKTLSALVTERDLKLVVSAAPREETPFLGLGGTVDRMAQALTVPFLVVRESEALEAWARGERPLRVMVGLDRSRPYEVARDWVKALSHFGPLEVVGGRIFWVSEEAKRLGLVHPRSYKDVSLDLREALEREADSLLEPLRMPGVSVRARLEPGLGRVADHLVALAEEEHVDVLVVGTHHRKALARLWSVSQHARRLASMSVVSVPVLTAEQGAVKEPPRVRAVLATTDFTEPGDRAVAYAFALTPPGGTVHLLHVEPADASPEAVQAARRQLELRVPESEQEGRHKVELSVLKGDDVAGVITQAAERYCVDLLCLGTHGRTGVSRAVLGSVAQQVMARSDRPAVTVRMPRA
;
A
#
# COMPACT_ATOMS: atom_id res chain seq x y z
N MET A 1 0.52 16.61 23.23
CA MET A 1 0.43 15.64 22.13
C MET A 1 1.06 14.33 22.58
N ASN A 2 0.57 13.15 22.15
CA ASN A 2 1.10 11.86 22.61
C ASN A 2 1.72 11.09 21.42
N ILE A 3 2.93 10.57 21.63
CA ILE A 3 3.65 9.71 20.67
C ILE A 3 3.89 8.35 21.33
N ALA A 4 3.81 7.26 20.58
CA ALA A 4 4.25 5.96 21.09
C ALA A 4 5.47 5.45 20.33
N CYS A 5 6.36 4.76 21.04
CA CYS A 5 7.40 3.94 20.45
C CYS A 5 7.25 2.47 20.85
N THR A 6 7.43 1.57 19.91
CA THR A 6 7.40 0.14 20.19
C THR A 6 8.81 -0.41 20.34
N THR A 7 9.03 -1.24 21.38
CA THR A 7 10.31 -1.90 21.60
C THR A 7 10.17 -3.42 21.67
N ASN A 8 11.17 -4.13 21.15
CA ASN A 8 11.40 -5.56 21.39
C ASN A 8 12.74 -5.78 22.12
N PHE A 9 13.28 -4.74 22.72
CA PHE A 9 14.54 -4.68 23.45
C PHE A 9 15.79 -4.97 22.59
N SER A 10 15.69 -5.03 21.25
CA SER A 10 16.85 -5.10 20.37
C SER A 10 17.55 -3.75 20.25
N ASP A 11 18.83 -3.75 19.81
CA ASP A 11 19.59 -2.51 19.58
C ASP A 11 18.93 -1.59 18.57
N ALA A 12 18.30 -2.15 17.53
CA ALA A 12 17.55 -1.38 16.54
C ALA A 12 16.34 -0.69 17.18
N SER A 13 15.57 -1.40 18.02
CA SER A 13 14.44 -0.82 18.71
C SER A 13 14.86 0.21 19.77
N ARG A 14 16.02 0.02 20.41
CA ARG A 14 16.59 1.00 21.34
C ARG A 14 16.88 2.33 20.63
N ARG A 15 17.57 2.30 19.47
CA ARG A 15 17.81 3.49 18.65
C ARG A 15 16.51 4.16 18.19
N ALA A 16 15.53 3.37 17.74
CA ALA A 16 14.23 3.92 17.37
C ALA A 16 13.51 4.62 18.54
N CYS A 17 13.64 4.09 19.76
CA CYS A 17 13.10 4.72 20.97
C CYS A 17 13.84 6.00 21.35
N GLU A 18 15.16 6.06 21.17
CA GLU A 18 15.96 7.29 21.34
C GLU A 18 15.49 8.37 20.36
N THR A 19 15.38 8.01 19.09
CA THR A 19 14.82 8.90 18.06
C THR A 19 13.42 9.39 18.43
N ALA A 20 12.53 8.48 18.88
CA ALA A 20 11.17 8.83 19.29
C ALA A 20 11.15 9.79 20.48
N ALA A 21 12.06 9.62 21.46
CA ALA A 21 12.16 10.50 22.62
C ALA A 21 12.63 11.91 22.21
N LEU A 22 13.60 12.02 21.29
CA LEU A 22 14.04 13.31 20.77
C LEU A 22 12.96 13.98 19.91
N LEU A 23 12.23 13.21 19.10
CA LEU A 23 11.07 13.71 18.37
C LEU A 23 9.95 14.20 19.31
N ALA A 24 9.66 13.46 20.37
CA ALA A 24 8.69 13.86 21.39
C ALA A 24 9.07 15.19 22.04
N ARG A 25 10.34 15.37 22.41
CA ARG A 25 10.88 16.66 22.90
C ARG A 25 10.67 17.78 21.88
N ARG A 26 11.02 17.53 20.61
CA ARG A 26 10.88 18.54 19.54
C ARG A 26 9.44 18.96 19.30
N MET A 27 8.52 18.02 19.46
CA MET A 27 7.09 18.20 19.20
C MET A 27 6.29 18.61 20.47
N ASP A 28 6.96 18.86 21.57
CA ASP A 28 6.32 19.10 22.88
C ASP A 28 5.26 18.03 23.20
N ALA A 29 5.67 16.77 23.11
CA ALA A 29 4.82 15.60 23.28
C ALA A 29 5.32 14.71 24.43
N SER A 30 4.42 13.97 25.07
CA SER A 30 4.77 12.84 25.93
C SER A 30 5.02 11.58 25.10
N LEU A 31 5.85 10.67 25.62
CA LEU A 31 6.20 9.42 24.97
C LEU A 31 5.64 8.23 25.74
N LEU A 32 4.93 7.34 25.06
CA LEU A 32 4.58 6.02 25.56
C LEU A 32 5.57 5.00 25.01
N LEU A 33 6.22 4.24 25.87
CA LEU A 33 7.13 3.15 25.50
C LEU A 33 6.39 1.82 25.63
N ALA A 34 6.00 1.23 24.50
CA ALA A 34 5.15 0.05 24.45
C ALA A 34 5.91 -1.23 24.07
N HIS A 35 5.66 -2.32 24.80
CA HIS A 35 6.08 -3.67 24.43
C HIS A 35 4.87 -4.59 24.36
N ALA A 36 4.74 -5.35 23.25
CA ALA A 36 3.70 -6.34 23.10
C ALA A 36 4.20 -7.72 23.55
N LEU A 37 3.68 -8.18 24.69
CA LEU A 37 3.92 -9.54 25.20
C LEU A 37 2.96 -10.51 24.50
N PRO A 38 3.47 -11.48 23.72
CA PRO A 38 2.62 -12.43 23.02
C PRO A 38 1.71 -13.23 23.98
N GLY A 39 0.43 -13.42 23.61
CA GLY A 39 -0.56 -14.03 24.48
C GLY A 39 -0.24 -15.46 24.90
N ASN A 40 0.51 -16.23 24.11
CA ASN A 40 1.02 -17.54 24.50
C ASN A 40 2.08 -17.44 25.60
N VAL A 41 2.97 -16.47 25.54
CA VAL A 41 4.00 -16.23 26.57
C VAL A 41 3.33 -15.77 27.86
N ALA A 42 2.39 -14.85 27.79
CA ALA A 42 1.62 -14.38 28.93
C ALA A 42 0.85 -15.51 29.61
N ARG A 43 0.27 -16.46 28.87
CA ARG A 43 -0.42 -17.62 29.42
C ARG A 43 0.52 -18.65 30.02
N THR A 44 1.69 -18.88 29.43
CA THR A 44 2.65 -19.90 29.88
C THR A 44 3.41 -19.45 31.13
N PHE A 45 3.85 -18.20 31.18
CA PHE A 45 4.73 -17.68 32.24
C PHE A 45 4.02 -16.73 33.23
N GLY A 46 2.75 -16.37 32.93
CA GLY A 46 1.89 -15.60 33.81
C GLY A 46 2.45 -14.26 34.21
N GLU A 47 2.20 -13.88 35.47
CA GLU A 47 2.59 -12.58 36.04
C GLU A 47 4.10 -12.35 36.04
N ARG A 48 4.91 -13.42 36.20
CA ARG A 48 6.38 -13.30 36.21
C ARG A 48 6.93 -12.72 34.90
N ALA A 49 6.38 -13.15 33.75
CA ALA A 49 6.80 -12.60 32.46
C ALA A 49 6.40 -11.14 32.33
N ARG A 50 5.21 -10.78 32.80
CA ARG A 50 4.70 -9.42 32.78
C ARG A 50 5.53 -8.49 33.68
N GLU A 51 5.84 -8.90 34.90
CA GLU A 51 6.69 -8.16 35.82
C GLU A 51 8.12 -7.94 35.26
N ALA A 52 8.72 -8.98 34.67
CA ALA A 52 10.05 -8.87 34.06
C ALA A 52 10.05 -7.83 32.92
N VAL A 53 9.04 -7.89 32.02
CA VAL A 53 8.87 -6.92 30.94
C VAL A 53 8.61 -5.51 31.48
N GLN A 54 7.76 -5.39 32.50
CA GLN A 54 7.44 -4.10 33.12
C GLN A 54 8.70 -3.46 33.73
N ASN A 55 9.52 -4.22 34.44
CA ASN A 55 10.78 -3.74 35.00
C ASN A 55 11.75 -3.26 33.94
N ALA A 56 11.92 -4.07 32.85
CA ALA A 56 12.78 -3.70 31.72
C ALA A 56 12.30 -2.43 31.02
N LEU A 57 10.97 -2.28 30.83
CA LEU A 57 10.39 -1.05 30.27
C LEU A 57 10.59 0.16 31.18
N GLN A 58 10.46 0.00 32.48
CA GLN A 58 10.68 1.10 33.45
C GLN A 58 12.15 1.57 33.44
N GLU A 59 13.08 0.64 33.34
CA GLU A 59 14.51 0.98 33.24
C GLU A 59 14.78 1.76 31.93
N GLU A 60 14.28 1.27 30.81
CA GLU A 60 14.43 1.92 29.52
C GLU A 60 13.72 3.28 29.48
N ALA A 61 12.54 3.40 30.08
CA ALA A 61 11.83 4.68 30.17
C ALA A 61 12.66 5.74 30.95
N ARG A 62 13.24 5.39 32.10
CA ARG A 62 14.13 6.29 32.86
C ARG A 62 15.36 6.71 32.05
N ARG A 63 15.92 5.79 31.25
CA ARG A 63 17.05 6.09 30.38
C ARG A 63 16.65 7.12 29.31
N LEU A 64 15.49 6.93 28.68
CA LEU A 64 14.97 7.84 27.65
C LEU A 64 14.56 9.20 28.23
N GLU A 65 14.00 9.25 29.47
CA GLU A 65 13.73 10.49 30.20
C GLU A 65 15.00 11.28 30.46
N THR A 66 16.06 10.59 30.88
CA THR A 66 17.38 11.23 31.13
C THR A 66 17.96 11.81 29.84
N LEU A 67 17.80 11.06 28.70
CA LEU A 67 18.31 11.47 27.41
C LEU A 67 17.57 12.69 26.83
N SER A 68 16.25 12.70 26.94
CA SER A 68 15.39 13.64 26.21
C SER A 68 14.79 14.75 27.10
N GLY A 69 14.68 14.51 28.38
CA GLY A 69 13.95 15.39 29.30
C GLY A 69 12.41 15.31 29.14
N VAL A 70 11.90 14.33 28.42
CA VAL A 70 10.47 14.11 28.18
C VAL A 70 9.96 13.03 29.12
N SER A 71 8.73 13.15 29.63
CA SER A 71 8.09 12.08 30.41
C SER A 71 7.83 10.85 29.51
N VAL A 72 8.23 9.68 30.00
CA VAL A 72 8.09 8.39 29.26
C VAL A 72 7.27 7.41 30.10
N GLU A 73 6.08 7.08 29.61
CA GLU A 73 5.18 6.11 30.23
C GLU A 73 5.44 4.69 29.70
N PRO A 74 5.90 3.72 30.51
CA PRO A 74 6.07 2.34 30.09
C PRO A 74 4.73 1.59 30.05
N VAL A 75 4.42 0.93 28.94
CA VAL A 75 3.15 0.23 28.69
C VAL A 75 3.39 -1.21 28.22
N VAL A 76 2.93 -2.19 29.00
CA VAL A 76 2.91 -3.61 28.57
C VAL A 76 1.58 -3.93 27.92
N LEU A 77 1.61 -4.26 26.64
CA LEU A 77 0.46 -4.74 25.86
C LEU A 77 0.44 -6.27 25.88
N THR A 78 -0.70 -6.90 26.12
CA THR A 78 -0.82 -8.37 26.14
C THR A 78 -1.67 -8.84 24.97
N GLY A 79 -1.08 -9.61 24.04
CA GLY A 79 -1.77 -10.13 22.87
C GLY A 79 -1.04 -9.84 21.56
N GLU A 80 -1.81 -9.75 20.48
CA GLU A 80 -1.28 -9.42 19.14
C GLU A 80 -0.92 -7.93 19.10
N ALA A 81 0.32 -7.63 18.74
CA ALA A 81 0.88 -6.28 18.77
C ALA A 81 0.05 -5.27 17.98
N GLU A 82 -0.41 -5.64 16.77
CA GLU A 82 -1.20 -4.78 15.91
C GLU A 82 -2.56 -4.42 16.48
N LYS A 83 -3.22 -5.36 17.16
CA LYS A 83 -4.54 -5.14 17.74
C LYS A 83 -4.46 -4.30 19.02
N THR A 84 -3.52 -4.67 19.89
CA THR A 84 -3.36 -3.98 21.20
C THR A 84 -2.81 -2.57 21.02
N LEU A 85 -1.91 -2.37 20.06
CA LEU A 85 -1.39 -1.04 19.74
C LEU A 85 -2.47 -0.17 19.05
N SER A 86 -3.31 -0.73 18.19
CA SER A 86 -4.43 0.00 17.58
C SER A 86 -5.45 0.47 18.62
N ALA A 87 -5.73 -0.34 19.63
CA ALA A 87 -6.57 0.05 20.77
C ALA A 87 -5.93 1.19 21.57
N LEU A 88 -4.61 1.07 21.87
CA LEU A 88 -3.85 2.10 22.58
C LEU A 88 -3.84 3.43 21.84
N VAL A 89 -3.75 3.42 20.52
CA VAL A 89 -3.81 4.63 19.67
C VAL A 89 -5.10 5.41 19.93
N THR A 90 -6.23 4.73 19.99
CA THR A 90 -7.53 5.35 20.23
C THR A 90 -7.69 5.79 21.70
N GLU A 91 -7.31 4.93 22.64
CA GLU A 91 -7.45 5.19 24.07
C GLU A 91 -6.62 6.39 24.54
N ARG A 92 -5.40 6.53 24.03
CA ARG A 92 -4.44 7.56 24.46
C ARG A 92 -4.33 8.73 23.49
N ASP A 93 -5.17 8.79 22.46
CA ASP A 93 -5.15 9.82 21.40
C ASP A 93 -3.75 10.03 20.82
N LEU A 94 -3.10 8.93 20.44
CA LEU A 94 -1.75 8.99 19.87
C LEU A 94 -1.78 9.67 18.51
N LYS A 95 -0.75 10.46 18.21
CA LYS A 95 -0.63 11.20 16.94
C LYS A 95 0.47 10.64 16.03
N LEU A 96 1.36 9.82 16.57
CA LEU A 96 2.44 9.16 15.84
C LEU A 96 2.82 7.87 16.58
N VAL A 97 3.08 6.82 15.82
CA VAL A 97 3.73 5.60 16.33
C VAL A 97 5.06 5.43 15.66
N VAL A 98 6.10 5.14 16.44
CA VAL A 98 7.47 4.92 16.01
C VAL A 98 7.87 3.48 16.28
N SER A 99 8.54 2.85 15.33
CA SER A 99 9.09 1.49 15.47
C SER A 99 10.41 1.36 14.72
N ALA A 100 11.24 0.41 15.14
CA ALA A 100 12.42 0.04 14.36
C ALA A 100 12.02 -0.73 13.09
N ALA A 101 12.87 -0.64 12.07
CA ALA A 101 12.78 -1.51 10.91
C ALA A 101 12.99 -2.99 11.31
N PRO A 102 12.30 -3.94 10.67
CA PRO A 102 12.53 -5.36 10.91
C PRO A 102 13.96 -5.73 10.53
N ARG A 103 14.58 -6.69 11.27
CA ARG A 103 15.85 -7.31 10.86
C ARG A 103 15.66 -8.04 9.52
N GLU A 104 16.67 -7.96 8.66
CA GLU A 104 16.76 -8.71 7.41
C GLU A 104 17.03 -10.21 7.67
N GLU A 105 16.08 -10.91 8.24
CA GLU A 105 16.12 -12.38 8.28
C GLU A 105 15.13 -12.94 7.28
N THR A 106 15.59 -13.19 6.06
CA THR A 106 14.92 -13.78 4.87
C THR A 106 14.26 -12.80 3.90
N PRO A 107 14.88 -12.55 2.72
CA PRO A 107 14.36 -11.59 1.72
C PRO A 107 13.10 -12.03 0.96
N PHE A 108 12.65 -13.29 1.04
CA PHE A 108 11.68 -13.83 0.08
C PHE A 108 10.39 -14.44 0.63
N LEU A 109 10.20 -14.65 1.94
CA LEU A 109 9.04 -15.38 2.47
C LEU A 109 8.22 -14.66 3.55
N GLY A 110 8.50 -13.42 3.88
CA GLY A 110 7.84 -12.67 4.95
C GLY A 110 6.55 -11.96 4.52
N LEU A 111 5.48 -12.69 4.18
CA LEU A 111 4.14 -12.14 4.18
C LEU A 111 3.74 -11.82 5.62
N GLY A 112 3.82 -10.53 6.03
CA GLY A 112 3.17 -10.05 7.24
C GLY A 112 4.01 -10.03 8.51
N GLY A 113 5.22 -9.52 8.48
CA GLY A 113 5.96 -9.17 9.70
C GLY A 113 5.15 -8.26 10.62
N THR A 114 5.44 -8.26 11.91
CA THR A 114 4.72 -7.46 12.92
C THR A 114 4.64 -5.98 12.54
N VAL A 115 5.72 -5.41 12.00
CA VAL A 115 5.78 -4.01 11.51
C VAL A 115 4.78 -3.77 10.37
N ASP A 116 4.65 -4.72 9.42
CA ASP A 116 3.69 -4.60 8.32
C ASP A 116 2.24 -4.71 8.81
N ARG A 117 1.96 -5.59 9.79
CA ARG A 117 0.64 -5.70 10.40
C ARG A 117 0.27 -4.44 11.19
N MET A 118 1.20 -3.90 11.97
CA MET A 118 1.01 -2.63 12.67
C MET A 118 0.72 -1.49 11.68
N ALA A 119 1.54 -1.34 10.63
CA ALA A 119 1.34 -0.30 9.62
C ALA A 119 -0.02 -0.37 8.91
N GLN A 120 -0.65 -1.53 8.88
CA GLN A 120 -1.97 -1.75 8.30
C GLN A 120 -3.12 -1.52 9.28
N ALA A 121 -2.88 -1.76 10.57
CA ALA A 121 -3.90 -1.65 11.60
C ALA A 121 -4.02 -0.23 12.17
N LEU A 122 -2.92 0.54 12.15
CA LEU A 122 -2.87 1.85 12.78
C LEU A 122 -3.61 2.91 11.97
N THR A 123 -4.35 3.74 12.69
CA THR A 123 -5.10 4.88 12.15
C THR A 123 -4.36 6.21 12.27
N VAL A 124 -3.10 6.17 12.69
CA VAL A 124 -2.21 7.33 12.83
C VAL A 124 -0.94 7.11 12.01
N PRO A 125 -0.18 8.16 11.68
CA PRO A 125 1.11 8.04 11.03
C PRO A 125 2.03 7.05 11.73
N PHE A 126 2.70 6.21 10.96
CA PHE A 126 3.58 5.17 11.44
C PHE A 126 4.98 5.34 10.84
N LEU A 127 5.94 5.73 11.69
CA LEU A 127 7.34 5.92 11.34
C LEU A 127 8.13 4.63 11.63
N VAL A 128 8.73 4.08 10.59
CA VAL A 128 9.70 2.98 10.68
C VAL A 128 11.10 3.57 10.57
N VAL A 129 11.84 3.57 11.68
CA VAL A 129 13.20 4.12 11.78
C VAL A 129 14.21 3.10 11.26
N ARG A 130 15.07 3.54 10.33
CA ARG A 130 16.25 2.79 9.85
C ARG A 130 17.53 3.54 10.21
N GLU A 131 17.74 4.68 9.57
CA GLU A 131 18.84 5.59 9.90
C GLU A 131 18.30 6.66 10.85
N SER A 132 18.80 6.67 12.08
CA SER A 132 18.31 7.55 13.14
C SER A 132 18.96 8.93 13.14
N GLU A 133 20.23 9.03 12.70
CA GLU A 133 21.08 10.21 12.87
C GLU A 133 20.48 11.49 12.30
N ALA A 134 19.89 11.41 11.08
CA ALA A 134 19.27 12.56 10.44
C ALA A 134 18.03 13.08 11.19
N LEU A 135 17.16 12.16 11.62
CA LEU A 135 15.99 12.47 12.43
C LEU A 135 16.38 13.08 13.79
N GLU A 136 17.42 12.54 14.41
CA GLU A 136 17.93 13.02 15.71
C GLU A 136 18.57 14.40 15.57
N ALA A 137 19.40 14.63 14.51
CA ALA A 137 19.99 15.95 14.23
C ALA A 137 18.91 17.01 13.97
N TRP A 138 17.86 16.66 13.21
CA TRP A 138 16.71 17.55 13.04
C TRP A 138 15.97 17.81 14.34
N ALA A 139 15.74 16.77 15.16
CA ALA A 139 15.07 16.92 16.45
C ALA A 139 15.85 17.82 17.42
N ARG A 140 17.18 17.80 17.36
CA ARG A 140 18.06 18.73 18.10
C ARG A 140 18.15 20.13 17.48
N GLY A 141 17.61 20.33 16.28
CA GLY A 141 17.66 21.62 15.57
C GLY A 141 18.98 21.90 14.87
N GLU A 142 19.80 20.88 14.60
CA GLU A 142 21.14 21.00 14.01
C GLU A 142 21.10 21.17 12.49
N ARG A 143 20.07 20.65 11.84
CA ARG A 143 19.88 20.73 10.36
C ARG A 143 18.41 20.60 9.97
N PRO A 144 18.04 21.03 8.73
CA PRO A 144 16.74 20.69 8.16
C PRO A 144 16.61 19.19 7.93
N LEU A 145 15.38 18.68 8.01
CA LEU A 145 15.06 17.29 7.61
C LEU A 145 14.71 17.26 6.13
N ARG A 146 15.39 16.40 5.39
CA ARG A 146 15.11 16.19 3.97
C ARG A 146 14.06 15.10 3.80
N VAL A 147 12.89 15.50 3.31
CA VAL A 147 11.70 14.65 3.22
C VAL A 147 11.31 14.47 1.75
N MET A 148 11.12 13.24 1.29
CA MET A 148 10.42 13.00 0.03
C MET A 148 8.96 12.63 0.29
N VAL A 149 8.04 13.23 -0.46
CA VAL A 149 6.65 12.82 -0.53
C VAL A 149 6.34 12.29 -1.92
N GLY A 150 5.77 11.07 -2.00
CA GLY A 150 5.33 10.50 -3.26
C GLY A 150 4.16 11.31 -3.82
N LEU A 151 4.32 11.85 -5.02
CA LEU A 151 3.46 12.88 -5.61
C LEU A 151 2.54 12.29 -6.66
N ASP A 152 1.24 12.30 -6.38
CA ASP A 152 0.19 11.94 -7.32
C ASP A 152 -1.09 12.76 -7.03
N ARG A 153 -2.20 12.45 -7.72
CA ARG A 153 -3.48 13.14 -7.53
C ARG A 153 -4.42 12.38 -6.59
N SER A 154 -3.89 11.47 -5.81
CA SER A 154 -4.70 10.60 -4.96
C SER A 154 -4.94 11.19 -3.58
N ARG A 155 -5.98 10.71 -2.93
CA ARG A 155 -6.23 11.04 -1.51
C ARG A 155 -5.07 10.66 -0.58
N PRO A 156 -4.35 9.53 -0.76
CA PRO A 156 -3.15 9.22 0.01
C PRO A 156 -2.07 10.29 -0.07
N TYR A 157 -1.81 10.86 -1.26
CA TYR A 157 -0.88 11.96 -1.38
C TYR A 157 -1.33 13.18 -0.56
N GLU A 158 -2.60 13.57 -0.67
CA GLU A 158 -3.10 14.73 0.08
C GLU A 158 -2.87 14.58 1.58
N VAL A 159 -3.16 13.40 2.14
CA VAL A 159 -2.97 13.11 3.56
C VAL A 159 -1.48 13.10 3.94
N ALA A 160 -0.62 12.52 3.10
CA ALA A 160 0.83 12.54 3.30
C ALA A 160 1.38 13.96 3.25
N ARG A 161 0.96 14.78 2.27
CA ARG A 161 1.30 16.20 2.14
C ARG A 161 0.89 16.99 3.39
N ASP A 162 -0.34 16.81 3.84
CA ASP A 162 -0.87 17.53 5.00
C ASP A 162 -0.11 17.14 6.29
N TRP A 163 0.33 15.88 6.41
CA TRP A 163 1.20 15.45 7.48
C TRP A 163 2.59 16.11 7.40
N VAL A 164 3.21 16.18 6.21
CA VAL A 164 4.49 16.90 6.00
C VAL A 164 4.32 18.38 6.33
N LYS A 165 3.19 18.98 5.94
CA LYS A 165 2.86 20.36 6.32
C LYS A 165 2.77 20.53 7.84
N ALA A 166 2.13 19.61 8.55
CA ALA A 166 2.07 19.65 10.01
C ALA A 166 3.47 19.46 10.64
N LEU A 167 4.31 18.60 10.07
CA LEU A 167 5.69 18.38 10.54
C LEU A 167 6.53 19.66 10.49
N SER A 168 6.32 20.52 9.47
CA SER A 168 7.08 21.78 9.30
C SER A 168 6.91 22.78 10.45
N HIS A 169 5.85 22.66 11.25
CA HIS A 169 5.68 23.51 12.45
C HIS A 169 6.69 23.19 13.55
N PHE A 170 7.31 22.02 13.48
CA PHE A 170 8.28 21.59 14.50
C PHE A 170 9.73 21.85 14.09
N GLY A 171 10.01 22.20 12.83
CA GLY A 171 11.36 22.52 12.38
C GLY A 171 11.48 22.67 10.87
N PRO A 172 12.65 23.16 10.38
CA PRO A 172 12.86 23.39 8.97
C PRO A 172 12.89 22.07 8.18
N LEU A 173 12.31 22.11 6.96
CA LEU A 173 12.24 20.98 6.05
C LEU A 173 12.79 21.30 4.67
N GLU A 174 13.43 20.31 4.05
CA GLU A 174 13.71 20.27 2.61
C GLU A 174 12.81 19.22 1.96
N VAL A 175 11.79 19.67 1.23
CA VAL A 175 10.78 18.77 0.67
C VAL A 175 11.04 18.51 -0.80
N VAL A 176 11.13 17.23 -1.17
CA VAL A 176 11.21 16.74 -2.54
C VAL A 176 9.90 16.03 -2.89
N GLY A 177 9.15 16.59 -3.84
CA GLY A 177 7.98 15.90 -4.40
C GLY A 177 8.42 14.91 -5.47
N GLY A 178 8.42 13.62 -5.16
CA GLY A 178 8.81 12.56 -6.09
C GLY A 178 7.62 12.07 -6.91
N ARG A 179 7.59 12.34 -8.22
CA ARG A 179 6.55 11.87 -9.13
C ARG A 179 7.09 10.83 -10.09
N ILE A 180 6.58 9.62 -9.99
CA ILE A 180 6.82 8.55 -10.97
C ILE A 180 5.66 8.56 -11.96
N PHE A 181 5.95 8.56 -13.27
CA PHE A 181 4.93 8.66 -14.31
C PHE A 181 5.22 7.75 -15.50
N TRP A 182 4.18 7.27 -16.15
CA TRP A 182 4.27 6.49 -17.38
C TRP A 182 4.09 7.40 -18.58
N VAL A 183 5.14 7.55 -19.38
CA VAL A 183 5.21 8.52 -20.48
C VAL A 183 4.04 8.36 -21.45
N SER A 184 3.71 7.12 -21.84
CA SER A 184 2.60 6.85 -22.76
C SER A 184 1.22 7.19 -22.18
N GLU A 185 1.00 6.94 -20.89
CA GLU A 185 -0.26 7.22 -20.22
C GLU A 185 -0.46 8.73 -20.04
N GLU A 186 0.59 9.44 -19.61
CA GLU A 186 0.54 10.88 -19.42
C GLU A 186 0.42 11.64 -20.76
N ALA A 187 1.14 11.20 -21.81
CA ALA A 187 1.00 11.77 -23.14
C ALA A 187 -0.42 11.60 -23.68
N LYS A 188 -1.00 10.41 -23.53
CA LYS A 188 -2.41 10.14 -23.90
C LYS A 188 -3.38 11.02 -23.12
N ARG A 189 -3.19 11.15 -21.80
CA ARG A 189 -4.03 11.98 -20.92
C ARG A 189 -4.02 13.46 -21.33
N LEU A 190 -2.86 13.95 -21.76
CA LEU A 190 -2.65 15.34 -22.17
C LEU A 190 -2.94 15.59 -23.65
N GLY A 191 -3.34 14.55 -24.42
CA GLY A 191 -3.60 14.67 -25.85
C GLY A 191 -2.34 14.92 -26.69
N LEU A 192 -1.17 14.54 -26.20
CA LEU A 192 0.14 14.72 -26.86
C LEU A 192 0.45 13.54 -27.79
N VAL A 193 1.44 13.76 -28.67
CA VAL A 193 1.92 12.75 -29.61
C VAL A 193 2.43 11.52 -28.87
N HIS A 194 2.09 10.33 -29.36
CA HIS A 194 2.46 9.06 -28.72
C HIS A 194 3.99 8.91 -28.67
N PRO A 195 4.59 8.68 -27.50
CA PRO A 195 6.05 8.55 -27.35
C PRO A 195 6.55 7.26 -28.00
N ARG A 196 7.77 7.28 -28.53
CA ARG A 196 8.44 6.12 -29.15
C ARG A 196 9.00 5.14 -28.11
N SER A 197 9.26 5.63 -26.90
CA SER A 197 9.84 4.84 -25.81
C SER A 197 9.44 5.44 -24.46
N TYR A 198 9.54 4.65 -23.38
CA TYR A 198 9.26 5.14 -22.02
C TYR A 198 10.24 6.24 -21.53
N LYS A 199 11.37 6.45 -22.22
CA LYS A 199 12.33 7.53 -21.96
C LYS A 199 12.12 8.75 -22.86
N ASP A 200 11.22 8.65 -23.83
CA ASP A 200 10.96 9.71 -24.80
C ASP A 200 9.96 10.73 -24.21
N VAL A 201 10.47 11.56 -23.32
CA VAL A 201 9.71 12.62 -22.65
C VAL A 201 9.82 13.89 -23.47
N SER A 202 8.75 14.24 -24.22
CA SER A 202 8.70 15.50 -24.97
C SER A 202 8.76 16.71 -24.02
N LEU A 203 9.22 17.85 -24.56
CA LEU A 203 9.30 19.09 -23.79
C LEU A 203 7.91 19.50 -23.25
N ASP A 204 6.89 19.46 -24.10
CA ASP A 204 5.49 19.79 -23.73
C ASP A 204 4.98 18.92 -22.60
N LEU A 205 5.29 17.60 -22.63
CA LEU A 205 4.92 16.67 -21.58
C LEU A 205 5.62 17.02 -20.27
N ARG A 206 6.92 17.26 -20.33
CA ARG A 206 7.72 17.64 -19.16
C ARG A 206 7.19 18.91 -18.51
N GLU A 207 7.00 19.98 -19.29
CA GLU A 207 6.49 21.26 -18.78
C GLU A 207 5.08 21.14 -18.18
N ALA A 208 4.22 20.32 -18.78
CA ALA A 208 2.87 20.08 -18.24
C ALA A 208 2.95 19.37 -16.90
N LEU A 209 3.80 18.32 -16.77
CA LEU A 209 3.97 17.56 -15.53
C LEU A 209 4.65 18.40 -14.44
N GLU A 210 5.60 19.27 -14.78
CA GLU A 210 6.24 20.21 -13.84
C GLU A 210 5.23 21.20 -13.28
N ARG A 211 4.40 21.83 -14.13
CA ARG A 211 3.32 22.72 -13.67
C ARG A 211 2.32 22.03 -12.75
N GLU A 212 1.96 20.79 -13.05
CA GLU A 212 1.09 19.99 -12.18
C GLU A 212 1.76 19.68 -10.84
N ALA A 213 3.04 19.28 -10.87
CA ALA A 213 3.81 18.99 -9.65
C ALA A 213 3.94 20.23 -8.76
N ASP A 214 4.24 21.40 -9.35
CA ASP A 214 4.30 22.67 -8.64
C ASP A 214 2.95 23.02 -7.99
N SER A 215 1.85 22.85 -8.70
CA SER A 215 0.50 23.06 -8.14
C SER A 215 0.19 22.14 -6.96
N LEU A 216 0.58 20.87 -7.04
CA LEU A 216 0.38 19.91 -5.96
C LEU A 216 1.24 20.23 -4.74
N LEU A 217 2.43 20.79 -4.94
CA LEU A 217 3.38 21.16 -3.88
C LEU A 217 3.12 22.55 -3.28
N GLU A 218 2.30 23.38 -3.92
CA GLU A 218 2.01 24.75 -3.45
C GLU A 218 1.61 24.84 -1.97
N PRO A 219 0.79 23.92 -1.40
CA PRO A 219 0.45 23.96 0.02
C PRO A 219 1.60 23.76 0.98
N LEU A 220 2.76 23.29 0.49
CA LEU A 220 4.00 23.11 1.27
C LEU A 220 4.97 24.29 1.18
N ARG A 221 4.70 25.28 0.30
CA ARG A 221 5.52 26.50 0.17
C ARG A 221 5.23 27.47 1.32
N MET A 222 5.95 27.31 2.40
CA MET A 222 5.75 28.08 3.62
C MET A 222 7.13 28.43 4.26
N PRO A 223 7.18 29.42 5.17
CA PRO A 223 8.44 29.79 5.83
C PRO A 223 9.12 28.57 6.50
N GLY A 224 10.43 28.43 6.28
CA GLY A 224 11.22 27.32 6.83
C GLY A 224 11.14 26.03 6.01
N VAL A 225 10.43 26.01 4.88
CA VAL A 225 10.33 24.85 4.00
C VAL A 225 10.84 25.18 2.62
N SER A 226 11.89 24.51 2.16
CA SER A 226 12.28 24.51 0.75
C SER A 226 11.58 23.38 0.02
N VAL A 227 11.04 23.66 -1.18
CA VAL A 227 10.22 22.70 -1.91
C VAL A 227 10.67 22.60 -3.36
N ARG A 228 10.88 21.40 -3.86
CA ARG A 228 11.14 21.13 -5.28
C ARG A 228 10.50 19.83 -5.74
N ALA A 229 10.19 19.75 -7.03
CA ALA A 229 9.69 18.52 -7.65
C ALA A 229 10.83 17.72 -8.31
N ARG A 230 10.68 16.41 -8.34
CA ARG A 230 11.46 15.48 -9.14
C ARG A 230 10.51 14.59 -9.91
N LEU A 231 10.66 14.57 -11.23
CA LEU A 231 9.83 13.82 -12.15
C LEU A 231 10.67 12.69 -12.74
N GLU A 232 10.23 11.45 -12.57
CA GLU A 232 10.95 10.28 -13.07
C GLU A 232 10.03 9.43 -13.96
N PRO A 233 10.39 9.18 -15.23
CA PRO A 233 9.67 8.26 -16.08
C PRO A 233 9.87 6.84 -15.59
N GLY A 234 8.78 6.15 -15.21
CA GLY A 234 8.81 4.82 -14.64
C GLY A 234 8.49 3.71 -15.64
N LEU A 235 8.99 2.51 -15.33
CA LEU A 235 8.58 1.25 -15.93
C LEU A 235 8.45 0.21 -14.82
N GLY A 236 7.27 -0.40 -14.66
CA GLY A 236 7.07 -1.42 -13.64
C GLY A 236 6.47 -0.85 -12.34
N ARG A 237 7.13 -1.03 -11.18
CA ARG A 237 6.54 -0.66 -9.88
C ARG A 237 6.92 0.76 -9.46
N VAL A 238 5.93 1.57 -9.13
CA VAL A 238 6.12 2.93 -8.58
C VAL A 238 7.04 2.92 -7.36
N ALA A 239 6.88 1.93 -6.46
CA ALA A 239 7.64 1.87 -5.23
C ALA A 239 9.15 1.73 -5.45
N ASP A 240 9.57 0.91 -6.43
CA ASP A 240 10.97 0.69 -6.74
C ASP A 240 11.62 1.99 -7.25
N HIS A 241 10.94 2.70 -8.16
CA HIS A 241 11.40 3.99 -8.68
C HIS A 241 11.40 5.07 -7.60
N LEU A 242 10.36 5.10 -6.75
CA LEU A 242 10.26 6.12 -5.70
C LEU A 242 11.35 5.96 -4.64
N VAL A 243 11.69 4.72 -4.27
CA VAL A 243 12.80 4.43 -3.35
C VAL A 243 14.13 4.80 -3.98
N ALA A 244 14.39 4.38 -5.22
CA ALA A 244 15.62 4.73 -5.93
C ALA A 244 15.78 6.25 -6.04
N LEU A 245 14.71 6.97 -6.39
CA LEU A 245 14.73 8.43 -6.46
C LEU A 245 15.00 9.06 -5.08
N ALA A 246 14.45 8.51 -4.01
CA ALA A 246 14.70 8.99 -2.65
C ALA A 246 16.17 8.78 -2.23
N GLU A 247 16.78 7.67 -2.65
CA GLU A 247 18.21 7.40 -2.43
C GLU A 247 19.11 8.35 -3.22
N GLU A 248 18.83 8.59 -4.51
CA GLU A 248 19.54 9.56 -5.34
C GLU A 248 19.49 10.99 -4.78
N GLU A 249 18.34 11.34 -4.21
CA GLU A 249 18.11 12.65 -3.59
C GLU A 249 18.61 12.75 -2.16
N HIS A 250 19.25 11.71 -1.64
CA HIS A 250 19.72 11.61 -0.25
C HIS A 250 18.68 12.03 0.77
N VAL A 251 17.49 11.45 0.64
CA VAL A 251 16.34 11.74 1.49
C VAL A 251 16.50 11.06 2.85
N ASP A 252 16.24 11.78 3.92
CA ASP A 252 16.28 11.26 5.30
C ASP A 252 15.02 10.44 5.63
N VAL A 253 13.86 10.92 5.10
CA VAL A 253 12.56 10.32 5.37
C VAL A 253 11.70 10.29 4.11
N LEU A 254 11.25 9.09 3.73
CA LEU A 254 10.26 8.90 2.67
C LEU A 254 8.85 8.85 3.28
N VAL A 255 7.97 9.75 2.86
CA VAL A 255 6.58 9.85 3.32
C VAL A 255 5.63 9.36 2.23
N VAL A 256 4.82 8.38 2.57
CA VAL A 256 3.83 7.78 1.64
C VAL A 256 2.48 7.66 2.31
N GLY A 257 1.44 8.07 1.60
CA GLY A 257 0.06 7.82 2.02
C GLY A 257 -0.33 6.36 1.83
N THR A 258 -1.20 5.86 2.68
CA THR A 258 -1.65 4.46 2.61
C THR A 258 -3.16 4.35 2.53
N HIS A 259 -3.64 3.47 1.66
CA HIS A 259 -5.01 2.99 1.73
C HIS A 259 -5.07 1.75 2.62
N HIS A 260 -6.04 1.67 3.53
CA HIS A 260 -6.38 0.43 4.23
C HIS A 260 -7.08 -0.56 3.25
N ARG A 261 -6.31 -1.14 2.32
CA ARG A 261 -6.84 -2.11 1.35
C ARG A 261 -6.88 -3.51 1.95
N LYS A 262 -7.99 -4.24 1.76
CA LYS A 262 -8.18 -5.61 2.24
C LYS A 262 -7.36 -6.62 1.41
N ALA A 263 -6.71 -7.56 2.12
CA ALA A 263 -6.06 -8.81 1.72
C ALA A 263 -5.13 -8.82 0.48
N LEU A 264 -5.59 -8.88 -0.77
CA LEU A 264 -4.76 -9.15 -1.95
C LEU A 264 -4.18 -7.89 -2.62
N ALA A 265 -4.84 -6.74 -2.52
CA ALA A 265 -4.30 -5.46 -2.99
C ALA A 265 -3.08 -4.97 -2.17
N ARG A 266 -2.74 -5.66 -1.08
CA ARG A 266 -1.58 -5.39 -0.21
C ARG A 266 -0.25 -5.66 -0.89
N LEU A 267 -0.17 -6.68 -1.75
CA LEU A 267 1.08 -7.07 -2.44
C LEU A 267 1.63 -5.98 -3.38
N TRP A 268 0.83 -4.97 -3.71
CA TRP A 268 1.13 -3.89 -4.65
C TRP A 268 1.11 -2.50 -4.00
N SER A 269 1.00 -2.43 -2.67
CA SER A 269 1.01 -1.16 -1.94
C SER A 269 2.39 -0.50 -2.02
N VAL A 270 2.45 0.73 -2.57
CA VAL A 270 3.68 1.55 -2.60
C VAL A 270 4.27 1.67 -1.20
N SER A 271 3.44 1.92 -0.19
CA SER A 271 3.88 2.08 1.20
C SER A 271 4.48 0.79 1.80
N GLN A 272 3.93 -0.38 1.48
CA GLN A 272 4.49 -1.65 1.97
C GLN A 272 5.84 -1.96 1.31
N HIS A 273 5.95 -1.74 0.00
CA HIS A 273 7.20 -1.93 -0.72
C HIS A 273 8.25 -0.92 -0.28
N ALA A 274 7.90 0.35 -0.14
CA ALA A 274 8.81 1.38 0.36
C ALA A 274 9.36 1.02 1.75
N ARG A 275 8.53 0.56 2.69
CA ARG A 275 8.99 0.11 4.01
C ARG A 275 9.93 -1.10 3.96
N ARG A 276 9.89 -1.92 2.92
CA ARG A 276 10.77 -3.08 2.77
C ARG A 276 12.07 -2.77 2.07
N LEU A 277 12.03 -1.92 1.05
CA LEU A 277 13.15 -1.66 0.13
C LEU A 277 13.98 -0.44 0.52
N ALA A 278 13.36 0.56 1.14
CA ALA A 278 14.04 1.81 1.45
C ALA A 278 15.21 1.61 2.43
N SER A 279 16.34 2.21 2.15
CA SER A 279 17.48 2.33 3.07
C SER A 279 17.23 3.38 4.16
N MET A 280 16.46 4.45 3.82
CA MET A 280 16.09 5.54 4.73
C MET A 280 14.84 5.20 5.57
N SER A 281 14.55 6.04 6.56
CA SER A 281 13.33 5.94 7.38
C SER A 281 12.07 6.18 6.54
N VAL A 282 10.97 5.49 6.86
CA VAL A 282 9.71 5.58 6.10
C VAL A 282 8.54 5.91 7.01
N VAL A 283 7.77 6.94 6.65
CA VAL A 283 6.49 7.25 7.29
C VAL A 283 5.35 6.81 6.40
N SER A 284 4.47 6.00 6.95
CA SER A 284 3.20 5.63 6.33
C SER A 284 2.07 6.44 6.97
N VAL A 285 1.39 7.27 6.18
CA VAL A 285 0.29 8.12 6.64
C VAL A 285 -1.04 7.51 6.19
N PRO A 286 -1.90 7.05 7.12
CA PRO A 286 -3.14 6.38 6.75
C PRO A 286 -4.20 7.39 6.28
N VAL A 287 -4.93 7.02 5.23
CA VAL A 287 -6.16 7.71 4.85
C VAL A 287 -7.26 7.27 5.80
N LEU A 288 -7.69 8.18 6.67
CA LEU A 288 -8.87 7.96 7.50
C LEU A 288 -10.11 8.16 6.62
N THR A 289 -10.82 7.10 6.32
CA THR A 289 -12.16 7.22 5.79
C THR A 289 -13.10 7.53 6.97
N ALA A 290 -13.95 8.53 6.83
CA ALA A 290 -14.91 8.95 7.86
C ALA A 290 -15.90 7.85 8.30
N GLU A 291 -15.71 6.63 7.84
CA GLU A 291 -16.60 5.48 7.95
C GLU A 291 -16.07 4.31 8.80
N GLN A 292 -14.95 4.47 9.51
CA GLN A 292 -14.43 3.37 10.36
C GLN A 292 -15.23 3.17 11.68
N GLY A 293 -16.34 3.88 11.85
CA GLY A 293 -17.21 3.74 13.03
C GLY A 293 -18.50 2.92 12.84
N ALA A 294 -18.87 2.57 11.62
CA ALA A 294 -20.03 1.71 11.36
C ALA A 294 -19.60 0.60 10.40
N VAL A 295 -19.81 -0.65 10.79
CA VAL A 295 -19.80 -1.77 9.84
C VAL A 295 -20.98 -1.51 8.91
N LYS A 296 -20.75 -0.79 7.79
CA LYS A 296 -21.73 -0.79 6.71
C LYS A 296 -21.96 -2.21 6.27
N GLU A 297 -23.18 -2.53 5.89
CA GLU A 297 -23.50 -3.81 5.25
C GLU A 297 -22.40 -4.12 4.20
N PRO A 298 -21.90 -5.37 4.17
CA PRO A 298 -20.90 -5.74 3.18
C PRO A 298 -21.43 -5.37 1.79
N PRO A 299 -20.61 -4.82 0.89
CA PRO A 299 -21.07 -4.48 -0.45
C PRO A 299 -21.71 -5.71 -1.08
N ARG A 300 -22.94 -5.57 -1.54
CA ARG A 300 -23.66 -6.69 -2.19
C ARG A 300 -23.03 -6.88 -3.57
N VAL A 301 -22.35 -8.01 -3.73
CA VAL A 301 -21.88 -8.45 -5.05
C VAL A 301 -23.12 -8.87 -5.86
N ARG A 302 -23.45 -8.10 -6.91
CA ARG A 302 -24.60 -8.38 -7.80
C ARG A 302 -24.16 -8.74 -9.21
N ALA A 303 -22.99 -8.27 -9.63
CA ALA A 303 -22.41 -8.50 -10.94
C ALA A 303 -20.95 -8.90 -10.81
N VAL A 304 -20.58 -10.04 -11.39
CA VAL A 304 -19.20 -10.57 -11.39
C VAL A 304 -18.73 -10.74 -12.82
N LEU A 305 -17.54 -10.26 -13.15
CA LEU A 305 -16.88 -10.52 -14.41
C LEU A 305 -15.81 -11.58 -14.24
N ALA A 306 -15.96 -12.73 -14.90
CA ALA A 306 -14.92 -13.73 -15.03
C ALA A 306 -14.27 -13.67 -16.40
N THR A 307 -12.94 -13.72 -16.42
CA THR A 307 -12.18 -13.81 -17.69
C THR A 307 -11.56 -15.19 -17.84
N THR A 308 -11.62 -15.74 -19.03
CA THR A 308 -10.96 -17.00 -19.36
C THR A 308 -10.23 -16.89 -20.71
N ASP A 309 -9.05 -17.49 -20.75
CA ASP A 309 -8.30 -17.77 -21.98
C ASP A 309 -8.43 -19.24 -22.41
N PHE A 310 -9.46 -19.91 -21.85
CA PHE A 310 -9.77 -21.32 -22.03
C PHE A 310 -8.72 -22.28 -21.48
N THR A 311 -7.83 -21.79 -20.63
CA THR A 311 -6.93 -22.61 -19.82
C THR A 311 -7.58 -22.99 -18.49
N GLU A 312 -7.05 -24.03 -17.82
CA GLU A 312 -7.61 -24.49 -16.56
C GLU A 312 -7.71 -23.41 -15.46
N PRO A 313 -6.70 -22.51 -15.24
CA PRO A 313 -6.86 -21.40 -14.28
C PRO A 313 -7.99 -20.44 -14.67
N GLY A 314 -8.16 -20.15 -15.97
CA GLY A 314 -9.25 -19.32 -16.46
C GLY A 314 -10.62 -19.97 -16.22
N ASP A 315 -10.74 -21.26 -16.51
CA ASP A 315 -11.98 -22.01 -16.31
C ASP A 315 -12.35 -22.14 -14.83
N ARG A 316 -11.37 -22.27 -13.97
CA ARG A 316 -11.58 -22.19 -12.50
C ARG A 316 -12.05 -20.81 -12.06
N ALA A 317 -11.53 -19.73 -12.65
CA ALA A 317 -12.02 -18.38 -12.34
C ALA A 317 -13.50 -18.23 -12.72
N VAL A 318 -13.94 -18.84 -13.81
CA VAL A 318 -15.36 -18.92 -14.20
C VAL A 318 -16.17 -19.66 -13.13
N ALA A 319 -15.72 -20.83 -12.64
CA ALA A 319 -16.41 -21.57 -11.60
C ALA A 319 -16.56 -20.78 -10.29
N TYR A 320 -15.51 -20.05 -9.89
CA TYR A 320 -15.56 -19.16 -8.73
C TYR A 320 -16.51 -17.98 -8.92
N ALA A 321 -16.62 -17.44 -10.14
CA ALA A 321 -17.57 -16.35 -10.41
C ALA A 321 -19.02 -16.80 -10.14
N PHE A 322 -19.42 -17.99 -10.59
CA PHE A 322 -20.74 -18.54 -10.28
C PHE A 322 -20.93 -18.79 -8.78
N ALA A 323 -19.90 -19.32 -8.10
CA ALA A 323 -19.96 -19.58 -6.66
C ALA A 323 -20.06 -18.31 -5.80
N LEU A 324 -19.48 -17.20 -6.25
CA LEU A 324 -19.43 -15.92 -5.53
C LEU A 324 -20.59 -14.99 -5.86
N THR A 325 -21.31 -15.25 -6.94
CA THR A 325 -22.50 -14.47 -7.32
C THR A 325 -23.71 -14.99 -6.56
N PRO A 326 -24.45 -14.16 -5.84
CA PRO A 326 -25.67 -14.60 -5.17
C PRO A 326 -26.79 -14.88 -6.19
N PRO A 327 -27.79 -15.71 -5.84
CA PRO A 327 -28.95 -15.95 -6.69
C PRO A 327 -29.61 -14.65 -7.16
N GLY A 328 -29.95 -14.57 -8.45
CA GLY A 328 -30.48 -13.36 -9.09
C GLY A 328 -29.42 -12.33 -9.49
N GLY A 329 -28.15 -12.59 -9.21
CA GLY A 329 -27.04 -11.77 -9.70
C GLY A 329 -26.66 -12.06 -11.16
N THR A 330 -25.75 -11.28 -11.71
CA THR A 330 -25.26 -11.40 -13.10
C THR A 330 -23.84 -11.90 -13.14
N VAL A 331 -23.57 -12.93 -13.94
CA VAL A 331 -22.22 -13.42 -14.26
C VAL A 331 -21.89 -13.04 -15.69
N HIS A 332 -20.90 -12.17 -15.88
CA HIS A 332 -20.33 -11.84 -17.18
C HIS A 332 -19.14 -12.75 -17.43
N LEU A 333 -19.18 -13.54 -18.51
CA LEU A 333 -18.03 -14.33 -18.98
C LEU A 333 -17.39 -13.61 -20.15
N LEU A 334 -16.10 -13.30 -20.06
CA LEU A 334 -15.35 -12.55 -21.05
C LEU A 334 -14.15 -13.34 -21.55
N HIS A 335 -14.04 -13.39 -22.87
CA HIS A 335 -12.80 -13.73 -23.57
C HIS A 335 -12.33 -12.56 -24.41
N VAL A 336 -11.01 -12.35 -24.48
CA VAL A 336 -10.41 -11.29 -25.31
C VAL A 336 -9.62 -11.95 -26.44
N GLU A 337 -10.03 -11.69 -27.67
CA GLU A 337 -9.33 -12.08 -28.90
C GLU A 337 -8.39 -10.97 -29.36
N PRO A 338 -7.34 -11.28 -30.14
CA PRO A 338 -6.51 -10.28 -30.79
C PRO A 338 -7.34 -9.29 -31.62
N ALA A 339 -6.82 -8.06 -31.82
CA ALA A 339 -7.53 -7.00 -32.54
C ALA A 339 -7.88 -7.40 -33.99
N ASP A 340 -7.05 -8.22 -34.62
CA ASP A 340 -7.18 -8.71 -35.98
C ASP A 340 -7.92 -10.05 -36.11
N ALA A 341 -8.46 -10.61 -35.03
CA ALA A 341 -9.16 -11.88 -35.02
C ALA A 341 -10.31 -11.91 -36.04
N SER A 342 -10.44 -13.05 -36.77
CA SER A 342 -11.50 -13.22 -37.77
C SER A 342 -12.89 -13.37 -37.10
N PRO A 343 -13.98 -13.12 -37.83
CA PRO A 343 -15.32 -13.37 -37.37
C PRO A 343 -15.55 -14.81 -36.91
N GLU A 344 -14.91 -15.78 -37.59
CA GLU A 344 -14.98 -17.21 -37.27
C GLU A 344 -14.31 -17.51 -35.93
N ALA A 345 -13.14 -16.88 -35.65
CA ALA A 345 -12.44 -17.01 -34.38
C ALA A 345 -13.30 -16.48 -33.24
N VAL A 346 -13.90 -15.29 -33.36
CA VAL A 346 -14.82 -14.70 -32.40
C VAL A 346 -16.02 -15.62 -32.12
N GLN A 347 -16.57 -16.25 -33.18
CA GLN A 347 -17.71 -17.16 -33.05
C GLN A 347 -17.30 -18.49 -32.38
N ALA A 348 -16.08 -18.96 -32.66
CA ALA A 348 -15.52 -20.14 -32.00
C ALA A 348 -15.29 -19.87 -30.51
N ALA A 349 -14.70 -18.72 -30.16
CA ALA A 349 -14.51 -18.30 -28.78
C ALA A 349 -15.85 -18.16 -28.03
N ARG A 350 -16.89 -17.61 -28.67
CA ARG A 350 -18.23 -17.54 -28.08
C ARG A 350 -18.79 -18.91 -27.75
N ARG A 351 -18.66 -19.87 -28.65
CA ARG A 351 -19.08 -21.27 -28.38
C ARG A 351 -18.30 -21.90 -27.22
N GLN A 352 -17.02 -21.57 -27.10
CA GLN A 352 -16.19 -22.00 -25.98
C GLN A 352 -16.66 -21.40 -24.65
N LEU A 353 -17.13 -20.15 -24.63
CA LEU A 353 -17.72 -19.54 -23.42
C LEU A 353 -19.06 -20.23 -23.05
N GLU A 354 -19.89 -20.55 -24.05
CA GLU A 354 -21.17 -21.26 -23.83
C GLU A 354 -20.96 -22.61 -23.12
N LEU A 355 -19.92 -23.37 -23.51
CA LEU A 355 -19.56 -24.64 -22.89
C LEU A 355 -19.08 -24.53 -21.43
N ARG A 356 -18.78 -23.34 -20.96
CA ARG A 356 -18.29 -23.07 -19.59
C ARG A 356 -19.38 -22.58 -18.65
N VAL A 357 -20.59 -22.39 -19.16
CA VAL A 357 -21.76 -22.15 -18.32
C VAL A 357 -22.17 -23.45 -17.66
N PRO A 358 -22.21 -23.55 -16.33
CA PRO A 358 -22.60 -24.77 -15.63
C PRO A 358 -24.02 -25.22 -16.01
N GLU A 359 -24.26 -26.52 -16.12
CA GLU A 359 -25.59 -27.06 -16.41
C GLU A 359 -26.64 -26.65 -15.36
N SER A 360 -26.24 -26.46 -14.10
CA SER A 360 -27.07 -25.94 -13.02
C SER A 360 -27.64 -24.55 -13.26
N GLU A 361 -27.07 -23.78 -14.20
CA GLU A 361 -27.57 -22.46 -14.58
C GLU A 361 -28.72 -22.50 -15.59
N GLN A 362 -29.05 -23.67 -16.13
CA GLN A 362 -30.24 -23.85 -16.98
C GLN A 362 -31.55 -23.59 -16.21
N GLU A 363 -31.53 -23.68 -14.88
CA GLU A 363 -32.61 -23.29 -14.00
C GLU A 363 -32.76 -21.80 -13.76
N GLY A 364 -31.86 -20.98 -14.35
CA GLY A 364 -31.91 -19.51 -14.30
C GLY A 364 -31.54 -18.92 -12.93
N ARG A 365 -30.65 -19.56 -12.18
CA ARG A 365 -30.19 -19.08 -10.87
C ARG A 365 -29.45 -17.73 -10.99
N HIS A 366 -28.70 -17.55 -12.05
CA HIS A 366 -27.99 -16.33 -12.36
C HIS A 366 -28.34 -15.82 -13.79
N LYS A 367 -28.26 -14.51 -14.01
CA LYS A 367 -28.23 -13.96 -15.35
C LYS A 367 -26.82 -14.15 -15.91
N VAL A 368 -26.68 -14.87 -17.03
CA VAL A 368 -25.37 -15.11 -17.66
C VAL A 368 -25.24 -14.28 -18.92
N GLU A 369 -24.18 -13.49 -19.03
CA GLU A 369 -23.87 -12.68 -20.20
C GLU A 369 -22.50 -13.07 -20.75
N LEU A 370 -22.46 -13.44 -22.03
CA LEU A 370 -21.24 -13.89 -22.73
C LEU A 370 -20.73 -12.81 -23.65
N SER A 371 -19.45 -12.48 -23.52
CA SER A 371 -18.80 -11.45 -24.34
C SER A 371 -17.46 -11.94 -24.88
N VAL A 372 -17.25 -11.76 -26.18
CA VAL A 372 -15.94 -11.85 -26.82
C VAL A 372 -15.59 -10.46 -27.33
N LEU A 373 -14.55 -9.87 -26.76
CA LEU A 373 -14.06 -8.55 -27.14
C LEU A 373 -12.71 -8.69 -27.87
N LYS A 374 -12.36 -7.70 -28.68
CA LYS A 374 -11.11 -7.70 -29.45
C LYS A 374 -10.17 -6.62 -28.95
N GLY A 375 -8.89 -6.93 -28.84
CA GLY A 375 -7.84 -5.95 -28.52
C GLY A 375 -6.51 -6.58 -28.14
N ASP A 376 -5.44 -5.87 -28.40
CA ASP A 376 -4.08 -6.32 -28.13
C ASP A 376 -3.65 -5.99 -26.69
N ASP A 377 -4.22 -4.94 -26.08
CA ASP A 377 -4.10 -4.67 -24.64
C ASP A 377 -5.21 -5.40 -23.88
N VAL A 378 -4.99 -6.70 -23.66
CA VAL A 378 -5.98 -7.58 -22.99
C VAL A 378 -6.40 -7.03 -21.63
N ALA A 379 -5.46 -6.49 -20.85
CA ALA A 379 -5.76 -5.93 -19.54
C ALA A 379 -6.62 -4.67 -19.62
N GLY A 380 -6.34 -3.79 -20.58
CA GLY A 380 -7.15 -2.60 -20.87
C GLY A 380 -8.57 -2.95 -21.27
N VAL A 381 -8.74 -3.97 -22.17
CA VAL A 381 -10.06 -4.45 -22.60
C VAL A 381 -10.87 -4.99 -21.40
N ILE A 382 -10.24 -5.79 -20.54
CA ILE A 382 -10.88 -6.35 -19.33
C ILE A 382 -11.31 -5.22 -18.38
N THR A 383 -10.45 -4.23 -18.13
CA THR A 383 -10.75 -3.10 -17.24
C THR A 383 -11.91 -2.26 -17.77
N GLN A 384 -11.90 -1.94 -19.07
CA GLN A 384 -13.00 -1.22 -19.71
C GLN A 384 -14.32 -2.02 -19.69
N ALA A 385 -14.26 -3.32 -19.88
CA ALA A 385 -15.43 -4.19 -19.77
C ALA A 385 -16.00 -4.19 -18.34
N ALA A 386 -15.14 -4.25 -17.32
CA ALA A 386 -15.54 -4.19 -15.93
C ALA A 386 -16.26 -2.88 -15.57
N GLU A 387 -15.79 -1.75 -16.11
CA GLU A 387 -16.45 -0.45 -15.96
C GLU A 387 -17.77 -0.41 -16.72
N ARG A 388 -17.77 -0.80 -17.98
CA ARG A 388 -18.95 -0.78 -18.87
C ARG A 388 -20.09 -1.64 -18.33
N TYR A 389 -19.79 -2.80 -17.77
CA TYR A 389 -20.77 -3.71 -17.21
C TYR A 389 -21.11 -3.40 -15.75
N CYS A 390 -20.48 -2.38 -15.16
CA CYS A 390 -20.66 -1.96 -13.77
C CYS A 390 -20.51 -3.13 -12.79
N VAL A 391 -19.51 -4.02 -13.00
CA VAL A 391 -19.33 -5.20 -12.15
C VAL A 391 -18.80 -4.83 -10.77
N ASP A 392 -19.19 -5.61 -9.76
CA ASP A 392 -18.77 -5.43 -8.37
C ASP A 392 -17.49 -6.20 -8.05
N LEU A 393 -17.18 -7.24 -8.84
CA LEU A 393 -16.06 -8.16 -8.59
C LEU A 393 -15.49 -8.71 -9.90
N LEU A 394 -14.17 -8.85 -9.96
CA LEU A 394 -13.44 -9.52 -11.03
C LEU A 394 -12.96 -10.91 -10.57
N CYS A 395 -13.09 -11.93 -11.42
CA CYS A 395 -12.49 -13.26 -11.23
C CYS A 395 -11.49 -13.53 -12.36
N LEU A 396 -10.21 -13.73 -12.01
CA LEU A 396 -9.10 -13.85 -12.94
C LEU A 396 -8.28 -15.11 -12.67
N GLY A 397 -7.93 -15.87 -13.71
CA GLY A 397 -6.92 -16.94 -13.61
C GLY A 397 -5.52 -16.35 -13.39
N THR A 398 -4.65 -17.03 -12.63
CA THR A 398 -3.30 -16.53 -12.33
C THR A 398 -2.26 -16.83 -13.40
N HIS A 399 -2.51 -17.77 -14.33
CA HIS A 399 -1.60 -18.16 -15.40
C HIS A 399 -2.38 -18.35 -16.69
N GLY A 400 -1.83 -17.88 -17.80
CA GLY A 400 -2.32 -18.11 -19.14
C GLY A 400 -1.49 -19.15 -19.91
N ARG A 401 -1.59 -19.15 -21.22
CA ARG A 401 -0.98 -20.12 -22.17
C ARG A 401 0.54 -20.24 -22.10
N THR A 402 1.26 -19.33 -21.43
CA THR A 402 2.75 -19.26 -21.47
C THR A 402 3.46 -19.99 -20.32
N GLY A 403 2.76 -20.68 -19.45
CA GLY A 403 3.31 -21.76 -18.57
C GLY A 403 4.56 -21.52 -17.74
N VAL A 404 4.92 -20.28 -17.40
CA VAL A 404 6.14 -19.98 -16.66
C VAL A 404 5.90 -19.97 -15.16
N SER A 405 6.61 -20.86 -14.45
CA SER A 405 6.90 -20.92 -13.02
C SER A 405 5.74 -20.71 -12.01
N ARG A 406 5.47 -21.74 -11.22
CA ARG A 406 4.40 -21.95 -10.23
C ARG A 406 4.23 -20.89 -9.11
N ALA A 407 5.00 -19.81 -9.10
CA ALA A 407 4.99 -18.79 -8.03
C ALA A 407 4.61 -17.37 -8.50
N VAL A 408 4.45 -17.11 -9.80
CA VAL A 408 4.25 -15.75 -10.34
C VAL A 408 2.81 -15.57 -10.81
N LEU A 409 2.19 -14.47 -10.42
CA LEU A 409 0.90 -14.03 -10.92
C LEU A 409 1.04 -13.66 -12.41
N GLY A 410 0.13 -14.13 -13.27
CA GLY A 410 0.18 -13.88 -14.72
C GLY A 410 0.16 -12.37 -15.05
N SER A 411 0.86 -11.99 -16.13
CA SER A 411 1.03 -10.58 -16.53
C SER A 411 -0.31 -9.85 -16.74
N VAL A 412 -1.30 -10.50 -17.34
CA VAL A 412 -2.64 -9.93 -17.55
C VAL A 412 -3.35 -9.68 -16.22
N ALA A 413 -3.39 -10.66 -15.32
CA ALA A 413 -4.00 -10.50 -14.01
C ALA A 413 -3.33 -9.38 -13.19
N GLN A 414 -2.00 -9.25 -13.29
CA GLN A 414 -1.25 -8.16 -12.67
C GLN A 414 -1.68 -6.80 -13.20
N GLN A 415 -1.73 -6.65 -14.53
CA GLN A 415 -2.08 -5.39 -15.16
C GLN A 415 -3.54 -5.00 -14.90
N VAL A 416 -4.47 -5.96 -14.92
CA VAL A 416 -5.88 -5.71 -14.58
C VAL A 416 -6.01 -5.21 -13.14
N MET A 417 -5.34 -5.87 -12.17
CA MET A 417 -5.36 -5.43 -10.78
C MET A 417 -4.69 -4.07 -10.54
N ALA A 418 -3.72 -3.70 -11.37
CA ALA A 418 -3.08 -2.38 -11.29
C ALA A 418 -3.94 -1.25 -11.86
N ARG A 419 -4.81 -1.55 -12.84
CA ARG A 419 -5.60 -0.57 -13.59
C ARG A 419 -7.06 -0.48 -13.14
N SER A 420 -7.60 -1.55 -12.53
CA SER A 420 -9.01 -1.62 -12.14
C SER A 420 -9.21 -1.19 -10.68
N ASP A 421 -10.21 -0.35 -10.46
CA ASP A 421 -10.69 0.01 -9.11
C ASP A 421 -11.61 -1.07 -8.50
N ARG A 422 -11.95 -2.11 -9.27
CA ARG A 422 -12.84 -3.18 -8.80
C ARG A 422 -12.07 -4.22 -7.99
N PRO A 423 -12.64 -4.75 -6.90
CA PRO A 423 -12.09 -5.91 -6.20
C PRO A 423 -11.85 -7.06 -7.17
N ALA A 424 -10.73 -7.77 -7.03
CA ALA A 424 -10.39 -8.91 -7.88
C ALA A 424 -10.04 -10.15 -7.05
N VAL A 425 -10.63 -11.28 -7.44
CA VAL A 425 -10.27 -12.62 -6.97
C VAL A 425 -9.37 -13.28 -8.02
N THR A 426 -8.16 -13.65 -7.61
CA THR A 426 -7.25 -14.40 -8.48
C THR A 426 -7.26 -15.88 -8.09
N VAL A 427 -7.50 -16.73 -9.08
CA VAL A 427 -7.65 -18.17 -8.88
C VAL A 427 -6.38 -18.89 -9.30
N ARG A 428 -5.81 -19.66 -8.38
CA ARG A 428 -4.58 -20.45 -8.62
C ARG A 428 -4.93 -21.93 -8.81
N MET A 429 -4.02 -22.63 -9.49
CA MET A 429 -4.04 -24.09 -9.48
C MET A 429 -3.78 -24.63 -8.08
N PRO A 430 -4.46 -25.73 -7.68
CA PRO A 430 -4.11 -26.44 -6.45
C PRO A 430 -2.64 -26.88 -6.50
N ARG A 431 -2.00 -26.93 -5.35
CA ARG A 431 -0.71 -27.64 -5.26
C ARG A 431 -1.01 -29.14 -5.36
N ALA A 432 -0.42 -29.79 -6.36
CA ALA A 432 -0.41 -31.25 -6.44
C ALA A 432 0.41 -31.82 -5.28
#